data_6e542f3027b0af4d3f6f6cb30e0c1959
#
_entry.id   6e542f3027b0af4d3f6f6cb30e0c1959
#
_cell.length_a   1.000
_cell.length_b   1.000
_cell.length_c   1.000
_cell.angle_alpha   90.00
_cell.angle_beta   90.00
_cell.angle_gamma   90.00
#
_symmetry.space_group_name_H-M   'P 1'
#
loop_
_entity.id
_entity.type
_entity.pdbx_description
1 polymer ?
#
loop_
_entity_poly.entity_id
_entity_poly.type
_entity_poly.pdbx_seq_one_letter_code
_entity_poly.pdbx_strand_id
1 'polypeptide(L)' 'MSIHKIPIDRLSPEALRGVIEEFISREGTDYGDWEVSWDTMCSRVRQKLETGLAVLLYDDETETTNIFLATDPILRKLD' A
#
# COMPACT_ATOMS: atom_id res chain seq x y z
N MET A 1 20.01 6.03 0.21
CA MET A 1 18.73 5.33 0.15
C MET A 1 17.82 5.86 1.22
N SER A 2 16.75 6.53 0.81
CA SER A 2 15.83 7.13 1.76
C SER A 2 14.42 6.65 1.51
N ILE A 3 13.89 5.97 2.48
CA ILE A 3 12.53 5.50 2.45
C ILE A 3 11.78 6.20 3.55
N HIS A 4 10.64 6.80 3.19
CA HIS A 4 9.88 7.61 4.12
C HIS A 4 8.46 7.10 4.23
N LYS A 5 7.95 7.05 5.44
CA LYS A 5 6.52 6.80 5.64
C LYS A 5 5.77 8.06 5.29
N ILE A 6 4.73 7.91 4.47
CA ILE A 6 3.88 9.05 4.13
C ILE A 6 2.43 8.73 4.44
N PRO A 7 1.67 9.73 4.88
CA PRO A 7 0.24 9.50 5.12
C PRO A 7 -0.53 9.43 3.81
N ILE A 8 -1.66 8.77 3.85
CA ILE A 8 -2.47 8.62 2.64
C ILE A 8 -2.94 9.98 2.12
N ASP A 9 -3.01 10.97 2.99
CA ASP A 9 -3.44 12.31 2.59
C ASP A 9 -2.48 13.00 1.65
N ARG A 10 -1.25 12.49 1.57
CA ARG A 10 -0.25 13.09 0.70
C ARG A 10 -0.50 12.76 -0.76
N LEU A 11 -1.30 11.75 -1.03
CA LEU A 11 -1.58 11.34 -2.38
C LEU A 11 -2.98 11.79 -2.77
N SER A 12 -3.14 12.18 -4.03
CA SER A 12 -4.48 12.41 -4.54
C SER A 12 -5.24 11.09 -4.54
N PRO A 13 -6.58 11.13 -4.56
CA PRO A 13 -7.35 9.88 -4.61
C PRO A 13 -6.96 8.99 -5.78
N GLU A 14 -6.66 9.60 -6.92
CA GLU A 14 -6.27 8.83 -8.10
C GLU A 14 -4.91 8.18 -7.92
N ALA A 15 -3.96 8.92 -7.38
CA ALA A 15 -2.63 8.38 -7.15
C ALA A 15 -2.67 7.27 -6.10
N LEU A 16 -3.45 7.46 -5.05
CA LEU A 16 -3.60 6.46 -4.02
C LEU A 16 -4.20 5.19 -4.59
N ARG A 17 -5.23 5.32 -5.42
CA ARG A 17 -5.84 4.15 -6.02
C ARG A 17 -4.85 3.40 -6.90
N GLY A 18 -4.03 4.11 -7.66
CA GLY A 18 -3.01 3.48 -8.49
C GLY A 18 -2.03 2.68 -7.67
N VAL A 19 -1.59 3.22 -6.55
CA VAL A 19 -0.67 2.50 -5.67
C VAL A 19 -1.33 1.26 -5.08
N ILE A 20 -2.60 1.38 -4.69
CA ILE A 20 -3.35 0.26 -4.14
C ILE A 20 -3.51 -0.84 -5.18
N GLU A 21 -3.86 -0.47 -6.41
CA GLU A 21 -4.04 -1.44 -7.48
C GLU A 21 -2.74 -2.17 -7.79
N GLU A 22 -1.64 -1.44 -7.78
CA GLU A 22 -0.34 -2.05 -7.99
C GLU A 22 0.00 -3.05 -6.89
N PHE A 23 -0.30 -2.67 -5.64
CA PHE A 23 -0.08 -3.55 -4.52
C PHE A 23 -0.89 -4.84 -4.65
N ILE A 24 -2.16 -4.72 -5.01
CA ILE A 24 -3.03 -5.88 -5.17
C ILE A 24 -2.52 -6.77 -6.31
N SER A 25 -2.11 -6.17 -7.41
CA SER A 25 -1.60 -6.93 -8.55
C SER A 25 -0.35 -7.72 -8.19
N ARG A 26 0.51 -7.13 -7.39
CA ARG A 26 1.77 -7.76 -7.01
C ARG A 26 1.58 -8.86 -5.99
N GLU A 27 0.73 -8.61 -4.99
CA GLU A 27 0.49 -9.55 -3.90
C GLU A 27 -0.64 -10.49 -4.20
N GLY A 28 -1.45 -10.11 -5.12
CA GLY A 28 -2.85 -10.35 -5.09
C GLY A 28 -3.41 -11.55 -5.57
N THR A 29 -2.61 -12.35 -6.04
CA THR A 29 -3.22 -13.45 -6.67
C THR A 29 -3.99 -14.31 -5.76
N ASP A 30 -3.71 -14.25 -4.50
CA ASP A 30 -4.34 -15.21 -3.64
C ASP A 30 -5.58 -14.74 -3.02
N TYR A 31 -5.87 -13.52 -3.20
CA TYR A 31 -7.21 -13.21 -2.96
C TYR A 31 -8.07 -14.03 -3.85
N GLY A 32 -7.51 -14.83 -4.68
CA GLY A 32 -8.10 -15.81 -5.52
C GLY A 32 -9.53 -16.07 -5.35
N ASP A 33 -10.04 -15.33 -4.54
CA ASP A 33 -11.39 -15.40 -4.28
C ASP A 33 -12.10 -14.55 -5.28
N TRP A 34 -12.46 -15.18 -6.34
CA TRP A 34 -13.17 -14.54 -7.39
C TRP A 34 -14.52 -14.00 -6.93
N GLU A 35 -14.87 -14.26 -5.71
CA GLU A 35 -16.09 -13.68 -5.17
C GLU A 35 -15.91 -12.26 -4.70
N VAL A 36 -14.67 -11.80 -4.61
CA VAL A 36 -14.40 -10.45 -4.13
C VAL A 36 -14.10 -9.56 -5.32
N SER A 37 -14.86 -8.49 -5.47
CA SER A 37 -14.65 -7.57 -6.57
C SER A 37 -13.36 -6.78 -6.37
N TRP A 38 -12.83 -6.27 -7.47
CA TRP A 38 -11.63 -5.44 -7.43
C TRP A 38 -11.82 -4.23 -6.52
N ASP A 39 -12.99 -3.59 -6.60
CA ASP A 39 -13.27 -2.43 -5.77
C ASP A 39 -13.27 -2.79 -4.30
N THR A 40 -13.79 -3.95 -3.97
CA THR A 40 -13.78 -4.40 -2.58
C THR A 40 -12.36 -4.60 -2.08
N MET A 41 -11.51 -5.18 -2.92
CA MET A 41 -10.11 -5.38 -2.54
C MET A 41 -9.40 -4.04 -2.33
N CYS A 42 -9.65 -3.09 -3.20
CA CYS A 42 -9.08 -1.76 -3.05
C CYS A 42 -9.54 -1.11 -1.75
N SER A 43 -10.82 -1.24 -1.43
CA SER A 43 -11.37 -0.68 -0.20
C SER A 43 -10.74 -1.30 1.04
N ARG A 44 -10.51 -2.60 0.98
CA ARG A 44 -9.89 -3.28 2.11
C ARG A 44 -8.45 -2.81 2.34
N VAL A 45 -7.69 -2.63 1.27
CA VAL A 45 -6.33 -2.13 1.40
C VAL A 45 -6.34 -0.70 1.92
N ARG A 46 -7.24 0.13 1.40
CA ARG A 46 -7.34 1.50 1.88
C ARG A 46 -7.68 1.53 3.37
N GLN A 47 -8.59 0.67 3.80
CA GLN A 47 -8.94 0.61 5.21
C GLN A 47 -7.74 0.23 6.06
N LYS A 48 -6.91 -0.69 5.58
CA LYS A 48 -5.70 -1.06 6.31
C LYS A 48 -4.76 0.13 6.43
N LEU A 49 -4.67 0.94 5.40
CA LEU A 49 -3.84 2.15 5.45
C LEU A 49 -4.41 3.15 6.46
N GLU A 50 -5.72 3.28 6.51
CA GLU A 50 -6.36 4.21 7.42
C GLU A 50 -6.25 3.79 8.87
N THR A 51 -6.25 2.49 9.12
CA THR A 51 -6.20 1.97 10.49
C THR A 51 -4.80 1.66 10.97
N GLY A 52 -3.80 1.82 10.10
CA GLY A 52 -2.42 1.55 10.50
C GLY A 52 -1.96 0.12 10.34
N LEU A 53 -2.80 -0.73 9.77
CA LEU A 53 -2.39 -2.10 9.50
C LEU A 53 -1.49 -2.20 8.29
N ALA A 54 -1.46 -1.18 7.46
CA ALA A 54 -0.54 -1.06 6.36
C ALA A 54 -0.03 0.37 6.29
N VAL A 55 1.11 0.57 5.65
CA VAL A 55 1.70 1.90 5.56
C VAL A 55 2.17 2.16 4.14
N LEU A 56 2.19 3.43 3.78
CA LEU A 56 2.75 3.88 2.51
C LEU A 56 4.20 4.26 2.73
N LEU A 57 5.06 3.74 1.89
CA LEU A 57 6.48 4.09 1.92
C LEU A 57 6.88 4.69 0.58
N TYR A 58 7.55 5.81 0.63
CA TYR A 58 8.08 6.47 -0.56
C TYR A 58 9.59 6.28 -0.58
N ASP A 59 10.08 5.77 -1.71
CA ASP A 59 11.51 5.61 -1.92
C ASP A 59 11.96 6.72 -2.86
N ASP A 60 12.78 7.62 -2.36
CA ASP A 60 13.19 8.76 -3.16
C ASP A 60 14.32 8.43 -4.13
N GLU A 61 14.96 7.29 -4.00
CA GLU A 61 15.93 6.84 -4.98
C GLU A 61 15.27 6.43 -6.28
N THR A 62 14.20 5.67 -6.18
CA THR A 62 13.47 5.18 -7.35
C THR A 62 12.26 6.05 -7.66
N GLU A 63 11.94 6.98 -6.77
CA GLU A 63 10.79 7.86 -6.89
C GLU A 63 9.50 7.05 -7.00
N THR A 64 9.39 6.02 -6.19
CA THR A 64 8.22 5.16 -6.21
C THR A 64 7.59 5.08 -4.83
N THR A 65 6.28 4.86 -4.84
CA THR A 65 5.51 4.69 -3.61
C THR A 65 4.99 3.27 -3.57
N ASN A 66 5.14 2.62 -2.43
CA ASN A 66 4.71 1.25 -2.25
C ASN A 66 3.98 1.09 -0.94
N ILE A 67 3.19 0.03 -0.85
CA ILE A 67 2.46 -0.29 0.36
C ILE A 67 3.11 -1.50 1.02
N PHE A 68 3.28 -1.43 2.33
CA PHE A 68 3.81 -2.55 3.11
C PHE A 68 2.91 -2.78 4.30
N LEU A 69 2.79 -4.02 4.70
CA LEU A 69 2.02 -4.35 5.89
C LEU A 69 2.78 -3.87 7.13
N ALA A 70 2.04 -3.50 8.15
CA ALA A 70 2.65 -2.97 9.37
C ALA A 70 3.56 -3.99 10.05
N THR A 71 3.38 -5.26 9.74
CA THR A 71 4.22 -6.32 10.30
C THR A 71 5.45 -6.62 9.45
N ASP A 72 5.61 -5.91 8.32
CA ASP A 72 6.73 -6.18 7.43
C ASP A 72 8.04 -5.78 8.11
N PRO A 73 9.05 -6.66 8.09
CA PRO A 73 10.34 -6.36 8.74
C PRO A 73 11.03 -5.10 8.23
N ILE A 74 10.73 -4.67 7.01
CA ILE A 74 11.35 -3.48 6.47
C ILE A 74 11.07 -2.26 7.34
N LEU A 75 9.94 -2.25 8.03
CA LEU A 75 9.57 -1.11 8.86
C LEU A 75 10.46 -0.96 10.07
N ARG A 76 11.07 -2.02 10.50
CA ARG A 76 12.00 -1.96 11.64
C ARG A 76 13.28 -1.24 11.27
N LYS A 77 13.62 -1.24 10.00
CA LYS A 77 14.86 -0.60 9.55
C LYS A 77 14.69 0.89 9.36
N LEU A 78 13.45 1.37 9.37
CA LEU A 78 13.18 2.77 9.17
C LEU A 78 13.22 3.59 10.45
N ASP A 79 13.21 2.94 11.57
CA ASP A 79 13.26 3.64 12.86
C ASP A 79 14.69 3.82 13.34
#